data_575c09be3e693c3d12ad95e7d4608abe
#
_entry.id   575c09be3e693c3d12ad95e7d4608abe
#
_cell.length_a   1.000
_cell.length_b   1.000
_cell.length_c   1.000
_cell.angle_alpha   90.00
_cell.angle_beta   90.00
_cell.angle_gamma   90.00
#
_symmetry.space_group_name_H-M   'P 1'
#
loop_
_entity.id
_entity.type
_entity.pdbx_description
1 polymer ?
#
loop_
_entity_poly.entity_id
_entity_poly.type
_entity_poly.pdbx_seq_one_letter_code
_entity_poly.pdbx_strand_id
1 'polypeptide(L)'
;PYRGRSYAYLSDTLPSARAAGLVGGVDLLYHEATFAAGDKALARQTGHSTTVQAAQVAEKAGARRLLIGHFSSRYKDESLLVEEARGIFAAAEAAVEGASYEIPLKREP
;
A
#
# COMPACT_ATOMS: atom_id res chain seq x y z
N PRO A 1 -29.27 -2.00 2.49
CA PRO A 1 -28.20 -2.99 2.51
C PRO A 1 -26.83 -2.34 2.55
N TYR A 2 -25.88 -3.08 3.09
CA TYR A 2 -24.50 -2.63 3.23
C TYR A 2 -23.57 -3.58 2.51
N ARG A 3 -22.56 -3.00 1.85
CA ARG A 3 -21.49 -3.78 1.27
C ARG A 3 -20.59 -4.32 2.39
N GLY A 4 -20.16 -5.57 2.26
CA GLY A 4 -19.17 -6.12 3.18
C GLY A 4 -17.85 -5.37 3.13
N ARG A 5 -17.12 -5.40 4.22
CA ARG A 5 -15.78 -4.82 4.31
C ARG A 5 -14.76 -5.84 3.77
N SER A 6 -13.75 -5.33 3.05
CA SER A 6 -12.70 -6.18 2.49
C SER A 6 -11.34 -5.54 2.66
N TYR A 7 -10.34 -6.39 2.81
CA TYR A 7 -8.96 -5.94 2.85
C TYR A 7 -8.06 -6.97 2.17
N ALA A 8 -6.86 -6.52 1.79
CA ALA A 8 -5.84 -7.38 1.25
C ALA A 8 -4.48 -6.99 1.85
N TYR A 9 -3.59 -7.96 1.92
CA TYR A 9 -2.28 -7.81 2.54
C TYR A 9 -1.22 -8.34 1.58
N LEU A 10 -0.35 -7.43 1.11
CA LEU A 10 0.77 -7.77 0.22
C LEU A 10 2.08 -7.38 0.91
N SER A 11 2.85 -8.37 1.32
CA SER A 11 4.08 -8.20 2.06
C SER A 11 5.22 -8.97 1.40
N ASP A 12 6.44 -8.41 1.49
CA ASP A 12 7.65 -9.03 0.94
C ASP A 12 7.47 -9.42 -0.53
N THR A 13 6.95 -8.49 -1.33
CA THR A 13 6.60 -8.79 -2.71
C THR A 13 7.05 -7.70 -3.67
N LEU A 14 7.39 -8.14 -4.87
CA LEU A 14 7.58 -7.23 -6.00
C LEU A 14 6.20 -6.75 -6.50
N PRO A 15 6.12 -5.51 -6.99
CA PRO A 15 4.85 -5.01 -7.50
C PRO A 15 4.41 -5.81 -8.73
N SER A 16 3.11 -6.01 -8.86
CA SER A 16 2.57 -6.84 -9.92
C SER A 16 1.18 -6.37 -10.33
N ALA A 17 0.97 -6.19 -11.63
CA ALA A 17 -0.35 -5.89 -12.16
C ALA A 17 -1.33 -7.05 -11.90
N ARG A 18 -0.82 -8.28 -11.87
CA ARG A 18 -1.62 -9.46 -11.53
C ARG A 18 -2.11 -9.39 -10.08
N ALA A 19 -1.22 -8.99 -9.16
CA ALA A 19 -1.61 -8.83 -7.76
C ALA A 19 -2.70 -7.78 -7.62
N ALA A 20 -2.58 -6.65 -8.33
CA ALA A 20 -3.60 -5.60 -8.32
C ALA A 20 -4.95 -6.13 -8.81
N GLY A 21 -4.95 -6.98 -9.84
CA GLY A 21 -6.18 -7.58 -10.35
C GLY A 21 -6.83 -8.53 -9.35
N LEU A 22 -6.02 -9.28 -8.60
CA LEU A 22 -6.52 -10.22 -7.60
C LEU A 22 -7.16 -9.54 -6.39
N VAL A 23 -6.72 -8.33 -6.05
CA VAL A 23 -7.23 -7.61 -4.89
C VAL A 23 -8.15 -6.46 -5.27
N GLY A 24 -8.65 -6.44 -6.51
CA GLY A 24 -9.41 -5.33 -7.05
C GLY A 24 -10.59 -4.91 -6.19
N GLY A 25 -10.76 -3.60 -6.01
CA GLY A 25 -11.89 -3.03 -5.31
C GLY A 25 -11.90 -3.20 -3.79
N VAL A 26 -10.78 -3.58 -3.16
CA VAL A 26 -10.75 -3.75 -1.71
C VAL A 26 -10.89 -2.40 -0.98
N ASP A 27 -11.48 -2.43 0.21
CA ASP A 27 -11.62 -1.23 1.03
C ASP A 27 -10.30 -0.77 1.61
N LEU A 28 -9.45 -1.71 1.99
CA LEU A 28 -8.15 -1.42 2.59
C LEU A 28 -7.11 -2.38 2.00
N LEU A 29 -6.07 -1.81 1.43
CA LEU A 29 -4.92 -2.57 0.95
C LEU A 29 -3.72 -2.25 1.84
N TYR A 30 -3.10 -3.27 2.40
CA TYR A 30 -1.75 -3.15 2.95
C TYR A 30 -0.77 -3.63 1.90
N HIS A 31 0.25 -2.81 1.62
CA HIS A 31 1.32 -3.20 0.70
C HIS A 31 2.65 -2.78 1.31
N GLU A 32 3.62 -3.70 1.29
CA GLU A 32 4.94 -3.33 1.77
C GLU A 32 5.56 -2.27 0.86
N ALA A 33 6.34 -1.39 1.46
CA ALA A 33 7.03 -0.31 0.75
C ALA A 33 8.39 -0.11 1.42
N THR A 34 9.25 -1.12 1.29
CA THR A 34 10.52 -1.17 1.99
C THR A 34 11.45 -0.03 1.59
N PHE A 35 11.35 0.45 0.35
CA PHE A 35 12.29 1.43 -0.20
C PHE A 35 11.59 2.65 -0.77
N ALA A 36 12.29 3.80 -0.72
CA ALA A 36 11.88 4.99 -1.44
C ALA A 36 12.06 4.80 -2.94
N ALA A 37 11.38 5.64 -3.73
CA ALA A 37 11.42 5.57 -5.20
C ALA A 37 12.85 5.62 -5.75
N GLY A 38 13.73 6.40 -5.13
CA GLY A 38 15.12 6.52 -5.55
C GLY A 38 15.96 5.24 -5.40
N ASP A 39 15.47 4.28 -4.60
CA ASP A 39 16.16 3.01 -4.34
C ASP A 39 15.51 1.84 -5.09
N LYS A 40 14.89 2.10 -6.23
CA LYS A 40 14.16 1.11 -7.01
C LYS A 40 15.01 -0.10 -7.40
N ALA A 41 16.27 0.12 -7.78
CA ALA A 41 17.15 -0.98 -8.16
C ALA A 41 17.40 -1.93 -6.98
N LEU A 42 17.62 -1.37 -5.79
CA LEU A 42 17.81 -2.16 -4.58
C LEU A 42 16.56 -2.92 -4.19
N ALA A 43 15.39 -2.28 -4.33
CA ALA A 43 14.10 -2.94 -4.10
C ALA A 43 13.97 -4.18 -4.98
N ARG A 44 14.27 -4.04 -6.26
CA ARG A 44 14.19 -5.14 -7.22
C ARG A 44 15.15 -6.27 -6.85
N GLN A 45 16.40 -5.94 -6.49
CA GLN A 45 17.40 -6.94 -6.11
C GLN A 45 16.99 -7.76 -4.89
N THR A 46 16.28 -7.15 -3.95
CA THR A 46 15.91 -7.79 -2.69
C THR A 46 14.50 -8.35 -2.70
N GLY A 47 13.77 -8.23 -3.79
CA GLY A 47 12.40 -8.75 -3.88
C GLY A 47 11.36 -7.91 -3.15
N HIS A 48 11.57 -6.60 -3.07
CA HIS A 48 10.67 -5.67 -2.39
C HIS A 48 10.13 -4.60 -3.32
N SER A 49 9.19 -3.82 -2.82
CA SER A 49 8.58 -2.72 -3.55
C SER A 49 9.01 -1.38 -2.99
N THR A 50 8.91 -0.35 -3.83
CA THR A 50 9.04 1.05 -3.41
C THR A 50 7.68 1.63 -3.04
N THR A 51 7.71 2.80 -2.42
CA THR A 51 6.49 3.56 -2.09
C THR A 51 5.64 3.86 -3.32
N VAL A 52 6.27 4.28 -4.41
CA VAL A 52 5.58 4.59 -5.66
C VAL A 52 4.95 3.34 -6.26
N GLN A 53 5.66 2.22 -6.23
CA GLN A 53 5.15 0.97 -6.75
C GLN A 53 3.95 0.47 -5.95
N ALA A 54 4.00 0.57 -4.62
CA ALA A 54 2.87 0.21 -3.76
C ALA A 54 1.65 1.07 -4.07
N ALA A 55 1.85 2.38 -4.24
CA ALA A 55 0.79 3.30 -4.59
C ALA A 55 0.18 2.99 -5.96
N GLN A 56 1.01 2.61 -6.92
CA GLN A 56 0.54 2.21 -8.26
C GLN A 56 -0.31 0.95 -8.21
N VAL A 57 0.06 -0.01 -7.36
CA VAL A 57 -0.75 -1.22 -7.17
C VAL A 57 -2.12 -0.84 -6.59
N ALA A 58 -2.15 0.03 -5.59
CA ALA A 58 -3.41 0.50 -4.99
C ALA A 58 -4.31 1.20 -6.01
N GLU A 59 -3.72 2.05 -6.86
CA GLU A 59 -4.46 2.75 -7.89
C GLU A 59 -5.06 1.78 -8.90
N LYS A 60 -4.27 0.83 -9.40
CA LYS A 60 -4.75 -0.17 -10.36
C LYS A 60 -5.79 -1.09 -9.76
N ALA A 61 -5.66 -1.43 -8.48
CA ALA A 61 -6.61 -2.28 -7.78
C ALA A 61 -7.92 -1.56 -7.47
N GLY A 62 -7.94 -0.23 -7.54
CA GLY A 62 -9.10 0.54 -7.14
C GLY A 62 -9.37 0.45 -5.65
N ALA A 63 -8.32 0.30 -4.84
CA ALA A 63 -8.44 0.27 -3.39
C ALA A 63 -8.94 1.62 -2.87
N ARG A 64 -9.64 1.62 -1.75
CA ARG A 64 -10.14 2.87 -1.15
C ARG A 64 -9.11 3.51 -0.26
N ARG A 65 -8.31 2.70 0.44
CA ARG A 65 -7.23 3.16 1.31
C ARG A 65 -6.02 2.27 1.12
N LEU A 66 -4.84 2.85 1.33
CA LEU A 66 -3.57 2.13 1.27
C LEU A 66 -2.82 2.35 2.57
N LEU A 67 -2.41 1.27 3.20
CA LEU A 67 -1.45 1.31 4.29
C LEU A 67 -0.12 0.81 3.75
N ILE A 68 0.95 1.57 3.95
CA ILE A 68 2.29 1.15 3.58
C ILE A 68 3.13 0.93 4.84
N GLY A 69 4.00 -0.06 4.79
CA GLY A 69 4.85 -0.39 5.93
C GLY A 69 6.02 -1.23 5.51
N HIS A 70 6.68 -1.83 6.50
CA HIS A 70 7.89 -2.64 6.30
C HIS A 70 9.03 -1.79 5.72
N PHE A 71 9.17 -0.56 6.23
CA PHE A 71 10.20 0.37 5.74
C PHE A 71 11.60 -0.11 6.13
N SER A 72 12.54 0.08 5.22
CA SER A 72 13.95 -0.20 5.53
C SER A 72 14.43 0.71 6.65
N SER A 73 15.26 0.17 7.54
CA SER A 73 15.84 0.93 8.65
C SER A 73 16.77 2.06 8.20
N ARG A 74 17.14 2.10 6.91
CA ARG A 74 17.95 3.19 6.35
C ARG A 74 17.21 4.52 6.37
N TYR A 75 15.88 4.50 6.38
CA TYR A 75 15.07 5.72 6.37
C TYR A 75 14.73 6.11 7.80
N LYS A 76 15.06 7.34 8.16
CA LYS A 76 14.80 7.86 9.51
C LYS A 76 13.49 8.60 9.60
N ASP A 77 13.01 9.12 8.47
CA ASP A 77 11.77 9.89 8.41
C ASP A 77 10.77 9.22 7.46
N GLU A 78 9.83 8.49 8.06
CA GLU A 78 8.80 7.77 7.30
C GLU A 78 7.80 8.70 6.63
N SER A 79 7.69 9.94 7.09
CA SER A 79 6.74 10.89 6.49
C SER A 79 7.07 11.19 5.04
N LEU A 80 8.35 11.21 4.68
CA LEU A 80 8.77 11.42 3.30
C LEU A 80 8.34 10.26 2.40
N LEU A 81 8.37 9.04 2.94
CA LEU A 81 7.91 7.85 2.22
C LEU A 81 6.41 7.91 1.97
N VAL A 82 5.65 8.29 2.98
CA VAL A 82 4.20 8.44 2.86
C VAL A 82 3.86 9.51 1.82
N GLU A 83 4.58 10.64 1.82
CA GLU A 83 4.35 11.70 0.85
C GLU A 83 4.60 11.25 -0.59
N GLU A 84 5.64 10.43 -0.81
CA GLU A 84 5.89 9.86 -2.13
C GLU A 84 4.69 9.04 -2.61
N ALA A 85 4.17 8.18 -1.74
CA ALA A 85 3.00 7.36 -2.07
C ALA A 85 1.78 8.22 -2.34
N ARG A 86 1.55 9.25 -1.54
CA ARG A 86 0.41 10.16 -1.69
C ARG A 86 0.43 10.95 -2.99
N GLY A 87 1.60 11.14 -3.57
CA GLY A 87 1.71 11.75 -4.89
C GLY A 87 1.05 10.94 -5.99
N ILE A 88 0.89 9.63 -5.79
CA ILE A 88 0.25 8.71 -6.72
C ILE A 88 -1.15 8.31 -6.22
N PHE A 89 -1.28 8.00 -4.94
CA PHE A 89 -2.51 7.51 -4.31
C PHE A 89 -2.79 8.31 -3.04
N ALA A 90 -3.72 9.26 -3.12
CA ALA A 90 -3.93 10.25 -2.05
C ALA A 90 -4.32 9.64 -0.70
N ALA A 91 -5.03 8.52 -0.69
CA ALA A 91 -5.48 7.86 0.53
C ALA A 91 -4.45 6.87 1.11
N ALA A 92 -3.16 7.19 0.97
CA ALA A 92 -2.07 6.39 1.54
C ALA A 92 -1.68 6.92 2.92
N GLU A 93 -1.36 6.00 3.82
CA GLU A 93 -0.84 6.34 5.14
C GLU A 93 0.10 5.24 5.64
N ALA A 94 0.96 5.57 6.60
CA ALA A 94 1.86 4.59 7.19
C ALA A 94 1.09 3.68 8.14
N ALA A 95 1.35 2.37 8.03
CA ALA A 95 0.85 1.42 9.01
C ALA A 95 1.65 1.57 10.30
N VAL A 96 0.94 1.62 11.44
CA VAL A 96 1.56 1.71 12.76
C VAL A 96 1.45 0.35 13.43
N GLU A 97 2.58 -0.20 13.86
CA GLU A 97 2.62 -1.49 14.50
C GLU A 97 1.73 -1.50 15.73
N GLY A 98 0.90 -2.53 15.86
CA GLY A 98 -0.03 -2.66 16.97
C GLY A 98 -1.29 -1.83 16.85
N ALA A 99 -1.41 -0.98 15.85
CA ALA A 99 -2.62 -0.18 15.65
C ALA A 99 -3.74 -1.01 15.02
N SER A 100 -4.96 -0.62 15.34
CA SER A 100 -6.14 -1.18 14.70
C SER A 100 -6.69 -0.19 13.69
N TYR A 101 -7.12 -0.68 12.55
CA TYR A 101 -7.66 0.15 11.47
C TYR A 101 -9.09 -0.25 11.20
N GLU A 102 -10.00 0.71 11.31
CA GLU A 102 -11.41 0.45 11.02
C GLU A 102 -11.68 0.59 9.53
N ILE A 103 -12.47 -0.34 9.02
CA ILE A 103 -13.00 -0.28 7.66
C ILE A 103 -14.49 -0.03 7.79
N PRO A 104 -14.96 1.20 7.53
CA PRO A 104 -16.37 1.52 7.67
C PRO A 104 -17.24 0.68 6.73
N LEU A 105 -18.41 0.28 7.20
CA LEU A 105 -19.40 -0.33 6.32
C LEU A 105 -19.94 0.72 5.35
N LYS A 106 -20.04 0.33 4.10
CA LYS A 106 -20.55 1.20 3.04
C LYS A 106 -21.93 0.73 2.63
N ARG A 107 -22.85 1.69 2.51
CA ARG A 107 -24.16 1.37 1.99
C ARG A 107 -24.06 1.20 0.48
N GLU A 108 -24.67 0.13 -0.03
CA GLU A 108 -24.71 -0.08 -1.47
C GLU A 108 -25.56 1.00 -2.15
N PRO A 109 -25.09 1.54 -3.28
CA PRO A 109 -25.86 2.54 -4.03
C PRO A 109 -27.14 1.98 -4.63
#